data_313cb69e3b98f8533590dfb91459a82f
#
_entry.id   313cb69e3b98f8533590dfb91459a82f
#
_cell.length_a   1.000
_cell.length_b   1.000
_cell.length_c   1.000
_cell.angle_alpha   90.00
_cell.angle_beta   90.00
_cell.angle_gamma   90.00
#
_symmetry.space_group_name_H-M   'P 1'
#
loop_
_entity.id
_entity.type
_entity.pdbx_description
1 polymer ?
#
loop_
_entity_poly.entity_id
_entity_poly.type
_entity_poly.pdbx_seq_one_letter_code
_entity_poly.pdbx_strand_id
1 'polypeptide(L)'
;MTRNAPPRWDRRMQQRLARGEAAALGELYDRFASLVHSQAHRMLDDETAADLVTREVFGYVWENPDAYDPKQGSMRSWVARLTHRQSVRRLREEHGRPDGPDEDGSGLEERVHRATVAARADYIVAAMPAPLRAALELAYIQRRDYRQTAADLGVTEDEARRRLRLGLQLLSTAHTRPLEGTSPPGYGRPL
;
A
#
# COMPACT_ATOMS: atom_id res chain seq x y z
N MET A 1 6.28 23.61 -1.86
CA MET A 1 5.67 22.32 -2.25
C MET A 1 6.60 21.64 -3.25
N THR A 2 7.60 20.92 -2.77
CA THR A 2 8.52 20.15 -3.60
C THR A 2 7.79 18.90 -4.09
N ARG A 3 7.34 18.93 -5.35
CA ARG A 3 6.90 17.72 -6.06
C ARG A 3 8.10 16.79 -6.13
N ASN A 4 8.07 15.74 -5.31
CA ASN A 4 9.09 14.70 -5.34
C ASN A 4 9.01 14.05 -6.73
N ALA A 5 9.98 14.32 -7.59
CA ALA A 5 10.03 13.72 -8.93
C ALA A 5 10.06 12.19 -8.75
N PRO A 6 9.26 11.43 -9.50
CA PRO A 6 9.23 9.98 -9.38
C PRO A 6 10.65 9.43 -9.60
N PRO A 7 11.04 8.38 -8.86
CA PRO A 7 12.34 7.75 -9.00
C PRO A 7 12.63 7.46 -10.48
N ARG A 8 13.88 7.64 -10.91
CA ARG A 8 14.29 7.35 -12.30
C ARG A 8 13.96 5.90 -12.70
N TRP A 9 13.98 4.99 -11.73
CA TRP A 9 13.62 3.59 -11.93
C TRP A 9 12.14 3.43 -12.32
N ASP A 10 11.21 4.11 -11.65
CA ASP A 10 9.77 4.02 -11.89
C ASP A 10 9.41 4.38 -13.33
N ARG A 11 9.99 5.49 -13.85
CA ARG A 11 9.76 5.93 -15.23
C ARG A 11 10.33 4.94 -16.25
N ARG A 12 11.54 4.43 -15.99
CA ARG A 12 12.16 3.43 -16.86
C ARG A 12 11.37 2.14 -16.88
N MET A 13 10.89 1.70 -15.70
CA MET A 13 10.07 0.50 -15.55
C MET A 13 8.76 0.63 -16.35
N GLN A 14 8.04 1.74 -16.20
CA GLN A 14 6.83 2.00 -16.98
C GLN A 14 7.10 1.93 -18.50
N GLN A 15 8.15 2.56 -18.98
CA GLN A 15 8.50 2.53 -20.41
C GLN A 15 8.80 1.12 -20.91
N ARG A 16 9.45 0.29 -20.10
CA ARG A 16 9.76 -1.09 -20.47
C ARG A 16 8.49 -1.96 -20.48
N LEU A 17 7.61 -1.78 -19.49
CA LEU A 17 6.30 -2.46 -19.46
C LEU A 17 5.45 -2.05 -20.67
N ALA A 18 5.39 -0.77 -21.00
CA ALA A 18 4.66 -0.26 -22.17
C ALA A 18 5.17 -0.80 -23.51
N ARG A 19 6.45 -1.24 -23.58
CA ARG A 19 7.01 -1.93 -24.74
C ARG A 19 6.76 -3.44 -24.74
N GLY A 20 6.09 -3.97 -23.72
CA GLY A 20 5.85 -5.42 -23.58
C GLY A 20 7.11 -6.22 -23.23
N GLU A 21 8.10 -5.61 -22.55
CA GLU A 21 9.30 -6.32 -22.12
C GLU A 21 8.99 -7.27 -20.95
N ALA A 22 8.89 -8.58 -21.21
CA ALA A 22 8.59 -9.59 -20.19
C ALA A 22 9.58 -9.56 -19.00
N ALA A 23 10.85 -9.25 -19.26
CA ALA A 23 11.86 -9.08 -18.22
C ALA A 23 11.54 -7.92 -17.26
N ALA A 24 10.84 -6.88 -17.72
CA ALA A 24 10.41 -5.78 -16.87
C ALA A 24 9.32 -6.23 -15.89
N LEU A 25 8.38 -7.07 -16.32
CA LEU A 25 7.38 -7.66 -15.43
C LEU A 25 8.03 -8.56 -14.38
N GLY A 26 9.01 -9.39 -14.76
CA GLY A 26 9.77 -10.21 -13.83
C GLY A 26 10.49 -9.38 -12.77
N GLU A 27 11.20 -8.33 -13.17
CA GLU A 27 11.88 -7.40 -12.25
C GLU A 27 10.91 -6.68 -11.31
N LEU A 28 9.73 -6.30 -11.82
CA LEU A 28 8.67 -5.70 -11.02
C LEU A 28 8.11 -6.70 -10.01
N TYR A 29 7.88 -7.94 -10.44
CA TYR A 29 7.41 -9.03 -9.59
C TYR A 29 8.41 -9.30 -8.46
N ASP A 30 9.67 -9.52 -8.77
CA ASP A 30 10.74 -9.76 -7.77
C ASP A 30 10.81 -8.64 -6.72
N ARG A 31 10.54 -7.41 -7.16
CA ARG A 31 10.62 -6.24 -6.29
C ARG A 31 9.40 -6.06 -5.39
N PHE A 32 8.20 -6.42 -5.84
CA PHE A 32 6.95 -6.07 -5.17
C PHE A 32 6.05 -7.25 -4.82
N ALA A 33 6.35 -8.48 -5.23
CA ALA A 33 5.49 -9.64 -4.94
C ALA A 33 5.28 -9.85 -3.43
N SER A 34 6.33 -9.75 -2.64
CA SER A 34 6.24 -9.85 -1.17
C SER A 34 5.37 -8.75 -0.55
N LEU A 35 5.46 -7.52 -1.07
CA LEU A 35 4.59 -6.41 -0.62
C LEU A 35 3.12 -6.70 -0.94
N VAL A 36 2.84 -7.09 -2.19
CA VAL A 36 1.48 -7.37 -2.69
C VAL A 36 0.86 -8.52 -1.91
N HIS A 37 1.58 -9.64 -1.83
CA HIS A 37 1.12 -10.84 -1.14
C HIS A 37 0.86 -10.58 0.35
N SER A 38 1.83 -9.97 1.06
CA SER A 38 1.67 -9.66 2.49
C SER A 38 0.50 -8.70 2.75
N GLN A 39 0.28 -7.73 1.88
CA GLN A 39 -0.85 -6.80 1.99
C GLN A 39 -2.17 -7.52 1.74
N ALA A 40 -2.26 -8.33 0.69
CA ALA A 40 -3.45 -9.12 0.36
C ALA A 40 -3.79 -10.11 1.49
N HIS A 41 -2.79 -10.83 1.99
CA HIS A 41 -2.98 -11.79 3.08
C HIS A 41 -3.49 -11.12 4.36
N ARG A 42 -2.96 -9.98 4.77
CA ARG A 42 -3.47 -9.23 5.93
C ARG A 42 -4.93 -8.76 5.77
N MET A 43 -5.36 -8.53 4.53
CA MET A 43 -6.73 -8.08 4.26
C MET A 43 -7.73 -9.23 4.18
N LEU A 44 -7.31 -10.35 3.58
CA LEU A 44 -8.20 -11.47 3.26
C LEU A 44 -8.16 -12.57 4.33
N ASP A 45 -7.06 -12.65 5.09
CA ASP A 45 -6.78 -13.71 6.07
C ASP A 45 -6.85 -15.13 5.45
N ASP A 46 -6.54 -15.20 4.15
CA ASP A 46 -6.54 -16.42 3.33
C ASP A 46 -5.37 -16.40 2.35
N GLU A 47 -4.52 -17.43 2.42
CA GLU A 47 -3.31 -17.57 1.60
C GLU A 47 -3.66 -17.75 0.11
N THR A 48 -4.67 -18.58 -0.18
CA THR A 48 -5.09 -18.85 -1.55
C THR A 48 -5.66 -17.58 -2.20
N ALA A 49 -6.47 -16.85 -1.46
CA ALA A 49 -7.02 -15.58 -1.92
C ALA A 49 -5.92 -14.52 -2.12
N ALA A 50 -4.91 -14.50 -1.23
CA ALA A 50 -3.76 -13.60 -1.37
C ALA A 50 -2.92 -13.92 -2.61
N ASP A 51 -2.70 -15.19 -2.92
CA ASP A 51 -2.04 -15.64 -4.14
C ASP A 51 -2.80 -15.24 -5.40
N LEU A 52 -4.13 -15.36 -5.37
CA LEU A 52 -4.98 -14.95 -6.49
C LEU A 52 -4.90 -13.44 -6.73
N VAL A 53 -5.04 -12.64 -5.66
CA VAL A 53 -4.89 -11.19 -5.74
C VAL A 53 -3.50 -10.79 -6.24
N THR A 54 -2.46 -11.49 -5.81
CA THR A 54 -1.10 -11.24 -6.29
C THR A 54 -1.00 -11.43 -7.80
N ARG A 55 -1.52 -12.53 -8.33
CA ARG A 55 -1.57 -12.78 -9.78
C ARG A 55 -2.39 -11.74 -10.53
N GLU A 56 -3.56 -11.38 -10.00
CA GLU A 56 -4.44 -10.36 -10.60
C GLU A 56 -3.77 -8.97 -10.67
N VAL A 57 -3.05 -8.58 -9.62
CA VAL A 57 -2.32 -7.30 -9.57
C VAL A 57 -1.25 -7.23 -10.65
N PHE A 58 -0.39 -8.26 -10.77
CA PHE A 58 0.66 -8.26 -11.78
C PHE A 58 0.13 -8.48 -13.20
N GLY A 59 -0.96 -9.24 -13.36
CA GLY A 59 -1.69 -9.35 -14.63
C GLY A 59 -2.23 -8.00 -15.07
N TYR A 60 -2.90 -7.27 -14.17
CA TYR A 60 -3.40 -5.93 -14.46
C TYR A 60 -2.29 -4.94 -14.85
N VAL A 61 -1.16 -4.98 -14.14
CA VAL A 61 0.00 -4.13 -14.47
C VAL A 61 0.53 -4.41 -15.87
N TRP A 62 0.58 -5.69 -16.25
CA TRP A 62 1.03 -6.11 -17.57
C TRP A 62 0.09 -5.67 -18.69
N GLU A 63 -1.21 -5.83 -18.47
CA GLU A 63 -2.25 -5.48 -19.46
C GLU A 63 -2.47 -3.96 -19.56
N ASN A 64 -2.16 -3.20 -18.48
CA ASN A 64 -2.44 -1.77 -18.39
C ASN A 64 -1.21 -0.96 -17.95
N PRO A 65 -0.09 -1.01 -18.67
CA PRO A 65 1.15 -0.31 -18.28
C PRO A 65 0.99 1.22 -18.21
N ASP A 66 0.07 1.77 -18.99
CA ASP A 66 -0.22 3.21 -19.05
C ASP A 66 -1.14 3.68 -17.89
N ALA A 67 -1.71 2.75 -17.11
CA ALA A 67 -2.52 3.08 -15.94
C ALA A 67 -1.67 3.66 -14.78
N TYR A 68 -0.35 3.48 -14.82
CA TYR A 68 0.57 4.11 -13.88
C TYR A 68 0.94 5.52 -14.34
N ASP A 69 0.58 6.53 -13.55
CA ASP A 69 1.02 7.91 -13.76
C ASP A 69 2.11 8.29 -12.74
N PRO A 70 3.37 8.47 -13.19
CA PRO A 70 4.47 8.88 -12.32
C PRO A 70 4.26 10.21 -11.60
N LYS A 71 3.34 11.05 -12.08
CA LYS A 71 3.01 12.34 -11.45
C LYS A 71 2.15 12.18 -10.20
N GLN A 72 1.45 11.05 -10.07
CA GLN A 72 0.57 10.75 -8.95
C GLN A 72 1.24 9.98 -7.81
N GLY A 73 2.51 9.62 -7.97
CA GLY A 73 3.29 8.96 -6.93
C GLY A 73 4.22 7.88 -7.43
N SER A 74 4.85 7.16 -6.50
CA SER A 74 5.78 6.08 -6.83
C SER A 74 5.06 4.83 -7.37
N MET A 75 5.77 4.02 -8.15
CA MET A 75 5.32 2.69 -8.60
C MET A 75 4.90 1.81 -7.42
N ARG A 76 5.68 1.84 -6.34
CA ARG A 76 5.35 1.12 -5.09
C ARG A 76 3.98 1.53 -4.53
N SER A 77 3.71 2.83 -4.43
CA SER A 77 2.43 3.34 -3.92
C SER A 77 1.26 3.00 -4.83
N TRP A 78 1.49 3.00 -6.15
CA TRP A 78 0.47 2.63 -7.11
C TRP A 78 0.14 1.14 -7.02
N VAL A 79 1.14 0.26 -6.97
CA VAL A 79 0.96 -1.19 -6.79
C VAL A 79 0.23 -1.50 -5.47
N ALA A 80 0.60 -0.83 -4.37
CA ALA A 80 -0.09 -1.00 -3.09
C ALA A 80 -1.58 -0.59 -3.14
N ARG A 81 -1.92 0.53 -3.82
CA ARG A 81 -3.33 0.92 -4.03
C ARG A 81 -4.08 -0.08 -4.92
N LEU A 82 -3.43 -0.61 -5.93
CA LEU A 82 -4.01 -1.64 -6.79
C LEU A 82 -4.30 -2.91 -5.99
N THR A 83 -3.36 -3.36 -5.17
CA THR A 83 -3.54 -4.52 -4.27
C THR A 83 -4.73 -4.30 -3.34
N HIS A 84 -4.81 -3.15 -2.68
CA HIS A 84 -5.94 -2.82 -1.81
C HIS A 84 -7.27 -2.91 -2.56
N ARG A 85 -7.38 -2.30 -3.73
CA ARG A 85 -8.61 -2.31 -4.54
C ARG A 85 -9.03 -3.73 -4.92
N GLN A 86 -8.09 -4.58 -5.34
CA GLN A 86 -8.38 -5.96 -5.70
C GLN A 86 -8.81 -6.79 -4.48
N SER A 87 -8.14 -6.61 -3.34
CA SER A 87 -8.51 -7.29 -2.10
C SER A 87 -9.91 -6.90 -1.59
N VAL A 88 -10.24 -5.59 -1.63
CA VAL A 88 -11.59 -5.12 -1.25
C VAL A 88 -12.66 -5.68 -2.19
N ARG A 89 -12.38 -5.73 -3.51
CA ARG A 89 -13.30 -6.34 -4.48
C ARG A 89 -13.56 -7.80 -4.11
N ARG A 90 -12.52 -8.55 -3.81
CA ARG A 90 -12.64 -9.96 -3.44
C ARG A 90 -13.41 -10.18 -2.15
N LEU A 91 -13.15 -9.39 -1.12
CA LEU A 91 -13.95 -9.42 0.11
C LEU A 91 -15.44 -9.22 -0.14
N ARG A 92 -15.79 -8.30 -1.04
CA ARG A 92 -17.21 -8.05 -1.40
C ARG A 92 -17.81 -9.21 -2.21
N GLU A 93 -17.05 -9.82 -3.11
CA GLU A 93 -17.49 -10.97 -3.89
C GLU A 93 -17.73 -12.20 -3.00
N GLU A 94 -16.86 -12.44 -2.02
CA GLU A 94 -17.01 -13.53 -1.06
C GLU A 94 -18.21 -13.34 -0.12
N HIS A 95 -18.47 -12.11 0.31
CA HIS A 95 -19.60 -11.79 1.20
C HIS A 95 -20.92 -11.51 0.44
N GLY A 96 -20.87 -11.27 -0.85
CA GLY A 96 -22.04 -11.13 -1.71
C GLY A 96 -22.64 -12.46 -2.16
N ARG A 97 -22.05 -13.61 -1.78
CA ARG A 97 -22.61 -14.92 -2.03
C ARG A 97 -23.63 -15.26 -0.96
N PRO A 98 -24.90 -15.57 -1.32
CA PRO A 98 -25.98 -15.77 -0.34
C PRO A 98 -25.99 -17.19 0.27
N ASP A 99 -24.84 -17.82 0.51
CA ASP A 99 -24.76 -19.17 1.09
C ASP A 99 -23.84 -19.17 2.33
N GLY A 100 -24.38 -18.63 3.42
CA GLY A 100 -23.84 -18.80 4.77
C GLY A 100 -24.60 -17.89 5.75
N PRO A 101 -24.95 -18.36 6.96
CA PRO A 101 -25.57 -17.51 7.97
C PRO A 101 -24.51 -16.61 8.59
N ASP A 102 -24.13 -15.53 7.90
CA ASP A 102 -23.40 -14.43 8.53
C ASP A 102 -24.42 -13.42 9.06
N GLU A 103 -24.85 -13.70 10.28
CA GLU A 103 -25.47 -12.76 11.17
C GLU A 103 -24.48 -11.61 11.40
N ASP A 104 -24.82 -10.45 10.91
CA ASP A 104 -24.22 -9.15 11.13
C ASP A 104 -23.27 -8.62 10.02
N GLY A 105 -23.84 -7.73 9.18
CA GLY A 105 -23.09 -6.88 8.25
C GLY A 105 -22.01 -5.99 8.93
N SER A 106 -21.93 -5.97 10.26
CA SER A 106 -20.91 -5.31 11.07
C SER A 106 -19.53 -5.93 10.85
N GLY A 107 -19.43 -7.23 10.62
CA GLY A 107 -18.15 -7.93 10.44
C GLY A 107 -17.44 -7.56 9.15
N LEU A 108 -18.18 -7.37 8.05
CA LEU A 108 -17.58 -6.96 6.76
C LEU A 108 -17.10 -5.51 6.80
N GLU A 109 -17.92 -4.60 7.36
CA GLU A 109 -17.53 -3.20 7.50
C GLU A 109 -16.28 -3.04 8.37
N GLU A 110 -16.19 -3.78 9.47
CA GLU A 110 -15.02 -3.80 10.35
C GLU A 110 -13.78 -4.37 9.64
N ARG A 111 -13.92 -5.44 8.84
CA ARG A 111 -12.81 -6.01 8.05
C ARG A 111 -12.36 -5.05 6.96
N VAL A 112 -13.29 -4.44 6.22
CA VAL A 112 -12.99 -3.40 5.23
C VAL A 112 -12.35 -2.18 5.89
N HIS A 113 -12.85 -1.77 7.06
CA HIS A 113 -12.25 -0.66 7.82
C HIS A 113 -10.83 -0.98 8.25
N ARG A 114 -10.58 -2.13 8.88
CA ARG A 114 -9.22 -2.59 9.27
C ARG A 114 -8.28 -2.68 8.07
N ALA A 115 -8.77 -3.25 6.98
CA ALA A 115 -8.01 -3.36 5.74
C ALA A 115 -7.66 -1.97 5.16
N THR A 116 -8.59 -1.03 5.22
CA THR A 116 -8.37 0.36 4.77
C THR A 116 -7.33 1.07 5.64
N VAL A 117 -7.41 0.89 6.96
CA VAL A 117 -6.42 1.46 7.92
C VAL A 117 -5.04 0.85 7.67
N ALA A 118 -4.95 -0.47 7.51
CA ALA A 118 -3.68 -1.16 7.22
C ALA A 118 -3.05 -0.69 5.90
N ALA A 119 -3.84 -0.63 4.83
CA ALA A 119 -3.37 -0.14 3.52
C ALA A 119 -2.93 1.33 3.57
N ARG A 120 -3.60 2.14 4.38
CA ARG A 120 -3.23 3.54 4.59
C ARG A 120 -1.91 3.66 5.35
N ALA A 121 -1.71 2.83 6.38
CA ALA A 121 -0.43 2.76 7.10
C ALA A 121 0.71 2.34 6.16
N ASP A 122 0.50 1.31 5.33
CA ASP A 122 1.47 0.88 4.33
C ASP A 122 1.79 1.97 3.30
N TYR A 123 0.77 2.71 2.86
CA TYR A 123 0.97 3.87 1.97
C TYR A 123 1.81 4.96 2.63
N ILE A 124 1.53 5.28 3.90
CA ILE A 124 2.28 6.29 4.66
C ILE A 124 3.73 5.84 4.84
N VAL A 125 3.97 4.58 5.21
CA VAL A 125 5.32 4.02 5.32
C VAL A 125 6.05 4.07 3.97
N ALA A 126 5.38 3.73 2.88
CA ALA A 126 5.97 3.77 1.54
C ALA A 126 6.31 5.20 1.08
N ALA A 127 5.48 6.17 1.43
CA ALA A 127 5.67 7.59 1.11
C ALA A 127 6.60 8.31 2.09
N MET A 128 6.92 7.68 3.23
CA MET A 128 7.76 8.26 4.27
C MET A 128 9.19 8.48 3.78
N PRO A 129 9.87 9.58 4.18
CA PRO A 129 11.29 9.76 3.94
C PRO A 129 12.12 8.56 4.39
N ALA A 130 13.06 8.12 3.56
CA ALA A 130 13.88 6.92 3.81
C ALA A 130 14.51 6.86 5.22
N PRO A 131 15.05 7.96 5.79
CA PRO A 131 15.62 7.93 7.14
C PRO A 131 14.60 7.60 8.24
N LEU A 132 13.36 8.05 8.10
CA LEU A 132 12.29 7.76 9.08
C LEU A 132 11.80 6.32 8.95
N ARG A 133 11.64 5.86 7.71
CA ARG A 133 11.24 4.49 7.42
C ARG A 133 12.27 3.47 7.92
N ALA A 134 13.55 3.71 7.66
CA ALA A 134 14.64 2.86 8.16
C ALA A 134 14.66 2.78 9.69
N ALA A 135 14.45 3.91 10.38
CA ALA A 135 14.38 3.91 11.84
C ALA A 135 13.20 3.09 12.37
N LEU A 136 12.02 3.21 11.75
CA LEU A 136 10.85 2.42 12.12
C LEU A 136 11.04 0.92 11.84
N GLU A 137 11.64 0.56 10.70
CA GLU A 137 11.93 -0.81 10.33
C GLU A 137 12.86 -1.48 11.34
N LEU A 138 13.95 -0.83 11.71
CA LEU A 138 14.86 -1.32 12.74
C LEU A 138 14.19 -1.48 14.09
N ALA A 139 13.43 -0.49 14.55
CA ALA A 139 12.81 -0.52 15.86
C ALA A 139 11.66 -1.54 15.96
N TYR A 140 10.78 -1.62 14.95
CA TYR A 140 9.55 -2.41 15.02
C TYR A 140 9.66 -3.79 14.42
N ILE A 141 10.35 -3.94 13.29
CA ILE A 141 10.49 -5.26 12.64
C ILE A 141 11.66 -6.02 13.25
N GLN A 142 12.80 -5.36 13.43
CA GLN A 142 14.00 -5.97 13.98
C GLN A 142 14.11 -5.87 15.50
N ARG A 143 13.13 -5.25 16.17
CA ARG A 143 13.05 -5.06 17.63
C ARG A 143 14.31 -4.44 18.24
N ARG A 144 14.93 -3.50 17.53
CA ARG A 144 16.12 -2.77 17.99
C ARG A 144 15.74 -1.69 18.99
N ASP A 145 16.53 -1.53 20.05
CA ASP A 145 16.42 -0.38 20.93
C ASP A 145 17.01 0.90 20.31
N TYR A 146 16.92 2.02 20.98
CA TYR A 146 17.40 3.32 20.44
C TYR A 146 18.90 3.32 20.15
N ARG A 147 19.71 2.65 20.99
CA ARG A 147 21.17 2.57 20.82
C ARG A 147 21.55 1.74 19.61
N GLN A 148 20.91 0.60 19.49
CA GLN A 148 21.10 -0.29 18.35
C GLN A 148 20.63 0.36 17.06
N THR A 149 19.45 1.02 17.08
CA THR A 149 18.93 1.77 15.94
C THR A 149 19.88 2.92 15.55
N ALA A 150 20.43 3.65 16.51
CA ALA A 150 21.38 4.71 16.26
C ALA A 150 22.69 4.18 15.64
N ALA A 151 23.21 3.07 16.18
CA ALA A 151 24.39 2.41 15.65
C ALA A 151 24.19 1.90 14.21
N ASP A 152 23.08 1.20 13.97
CA ASP A 152 22.75 0.65 12.65
C ASP A 152 22.53 1.75 11.58
N LEU A 153 22.02 2.91 11.99
CA LEU A 153 21.81 4.06 11.10
C LEU A 153 23.02 5.01 11.02
N GLY A 154 24.06 4.81 11.83
CA GLY A 154 25.22 5.71 11.88
C GLY A 154 24.86 7.12 12.37
N VAL A 155 23.93 7.25 13.32
CA VAL A 155 23.46 8.55 13.85
C VAL A 155 23.53 8.58 15.38
N THR A 156 23.28 9.73 15.98
CA THR A 156 23.18 9.85 17.44
C THR A 156 21.88 9.22 17.97
N GLU A 157 21.83 8.82 19.24
CA GLU A 157 20.62 8.29 19.88
C GLU A 157 19.46 9.31 19.83
N ASP A 158 19.76 10.60 20.00
CA ASP A 158 18.74 11.65 19.94
C ASP A 158 18.16 11.81 18.53
N GLU A 159 18.98 11.68 17.51
CA GLU A 159 18.53 11.69 16.14
C GLU A 159 17.69 10.43 15.82
N ALA A 160 18.08 9.25 16.30
CA ALA A 160 17.30 8.03 16.16
C ALA A 160 15.91 8.16 16.84
N ARG A 161 15.87 8.70 18.08
CA ARG A 161 14.61 8.99 18.80
C ARG A 161 13.73 9.98 18.03
N ARG A 162 14.34 11.03 17.48
CA ARG A 162 13.61 12.05 16.70
C ARG A 162 13.00 11.43 15.45
N ARG A 163 13.74 10.61 14.71
CA ARG A 163 13.25 9.92 13.52
C ARG A 163 12.12 8.97 13.84
N LEU A 164 12.24 8.17 14.90
CA LEU A 164 11.18 7.27 15.36
C LEU A 164 9.92 8.05 15.74
N ARG A 165 10.04 9.12 16.51
CA ARG A 165 8.90 9.95 16.90
C ARG A 165 8.18 10.56 15.70
N LEU A 166 8.92 11.12 14.75
CA LEU A 166 8.34 11.68 13.52
C LEU A 166 7.70 10.60 12.66
N GLY A 167 8.32 9.44 12.53
CA GLY A 167 7.76 8.31 11.79
C GLY A 167 6.44 7.83 12.40
N LEU A 168 6.38 7.68 13.73
CA LEU A 168 5.16 7.31 14.46
C LEU A 168 4.08 8.38 14.34
N GLN A 169 4.44 9.65 14.39
CA GLN A 169 3.51 10.75 14.21
C GLN A 169 2.87 10.71 12.81
N LEU A 170 3.63 10.42 11.77
CA LEU A 170 3.09 10.24 10.43
C LEU A 170 2.14 9.03 10.35
N LEU A 171 2.48 7.92 11.02
CA LEU A 171 1.61 6.74 11.07
C LEU A 171 0.31 7.01 11.84
N SER A 172 0.35 7.80 12.92
CA SER A 172 -0.86 8.13 13.68
C SER A 172 -1.89 8.90 12.85
N THR A 173 -1.45 9.62 11.81
CA THR A 173 -2.38 10.30 10.88
C THR A 173 -3.17 9.33 10.02
N ALA A 174 -2.76 8.06 9.94
CA ALA A 174 -3.53 7.03 9.23
C ALA A 174 -4.87 6.75 9.91
N HIS A 175 -4.93 6.87 11.24
CA HIS A 175 -6.13 6.58 12.02
C HIS A 175 -7.10 7.77 12.11
N THR A 176 -6.60 9.01 11.95
CA THR A 176 -7.35 10.22 12.32
C THR A 176 -8.03 10.93 11.15
N ARG A 177 -7.72 10.60 9.90
CA ARG A 177 -8.30 11.32 8.76
C ARG A 177 -9.26 10.42 8.00
N PRO A 178 -10.59 10.68 8.01
CA PRO A 178 -11.51 10.07 7.07
C PRO A 178 -11.00 10.31 5.64
N LEU A 179 -11.12 9.34 4.76
CA LEU A 179 -11.01 9.61 3.34
C LEU A 179 -12.13 10.61 3.04
N GLU A 180 -11.80 11.88 2.83
CA GLU A 180 -12.74 12.81 2.23
C GLU A 180 -13.08 12.21 0.86
N GLY A 181 -14.20 11.49 0.86
CA GLY A 181 -14.80 10.99 -0.35
C GLY A 181 -15.07 12.18 -1.22
N THR A 182 -14.53 12.20 -2.41
CA THR A 182 -15.01 13.00 -3.52
C THR A 182 -16.50 12.66 -3.65
N SER A 183 -17.38 13.49 -3.09
CA SER A 183 -18.81 13.43 -3.37
C SER A 183 -18.95 13.52 -4.88
N PRO A 184 -19.65 12.62 -5.54
CA PRO A 184 -19.94 12.78 -6.95
C PRO A 184 -20.74 14.09 -7.12
N PRO A 185 -20.48 14.86 -8.19
CA PRO A 185 -21.25 16.08 -8.46
C PRO A 185 -22.73 15.72 -8.53
N GLY A 186 -23.51 16.40 -7.71
CA GLY A 186 -24.95 16.18 -7.57
C GLY A 186 -25.63 16.26 -8.94
N TYR A 187 -26.34 15.21 -9.30
CA TYR A 187 -27.35 15.28 -10.34
C TYR A 187 -28.46 16.20 -9.85
N GLY A 188 -28.46 17.43 -10.39
CA GLY A 188 -29.58 18.36 -10.23
C GLY A 188 -30.86 17.71 -10.74
N ARG A 189 -31.88 17.63 -9.88
CA ARG A 189 -33.27 17.39 -10.30
C ARG A 189 -33.72 18.52 -11.22
N PRO A 190 -34.26 18.25 -12.38
CA PRO A 190 -35.09 19.23 -13.06
C PRO A 190 -36.50 19.27 -12.40
N LEU A 191 -37.04 20.48 -12.29
CA LEU A 191 -38.42 20.78 -11.92
C LEU A 191 -39.44 20.20 -12.92
#